data_4183ae67dcf70adda1098de758a6df10
#
_entry.id   4183ae67dcf70adda1098de758a6df10
#
_cell.length_a   1.000
_cell.length_b   1.000
_cell.length_c   1.000
_cell.angle_alpha   90.00
_cell.angle_beta   90.00
_cell.angle_gamma   90.00
#
_symmetry.space_group_name_H-M   'P 1'
#
loop_
_entity.id
_entity.type
_entity.pdbx_description
1 polymer ?
#
loop_
_entity_poly.entity_id
_entity_poly.type
_entity_poly.pdbx_seq_one_letter_code
_entity_poly.pdbx_strand_id
1 'polypeptide(L)'
;MECMSRLLTPPWAAALATAVLATVLSATAWQTAGPAGAATRPAAAPAAGAAAAALAPERMCTLPGGMAELSGLAMSRKHPGVFYAVNDSGNTNQVFAVDCTEATGRLKATYTLSGAGNTDWEALTIGKDAAGLPVILVGDIGDNLSGRAQILVHSFAEPDRLDDATVTPVTYTFAYEDGRHDAESLLADPGTGRLYVASKLIGAAGRLYAAPQPPQTGRVNTLTAVRPGPIFTTDGAFSPSGASYALRSGGPLGANTASVYDTAGAKLADVALPAQSQGETVTYFDCASLLVGSENDTQIWRVPLPPEATPGCGT
;
A
#
# COMPACT_ATOMS: atom_id res chain seq x y z
N MET A 1 -21.46 -30.18 -42.52
CA MET A 1 -20.10 -30.43 -42.00
C MET A 1 -19.87 -29.38 -40.90
N GLU A 2 -20.31 -29.72 -39.69
CA GLU A 2 -20.22 -28.87 -38.52
C GLU A 2 -18.84 -29.05 -37.90
N CYS A 3 -18.14 -27.96 -37.67
CA CYS A 3 -16.86 -27.95 -36.94
C CYS A 3 -17.14 -27.30 -35.57
N MET A 4 -17.33 -28.14 -34.56
CA MET A 4 -17.49 -27.72 -33.16
C MET A 4 -16.15 -27.24 -32.60
N SER A 5 -16.03 -25.96 -32.31
CA SER A 5 -14.93 -25.40 -31.51
C SER A 5 -15.16 -25.72 -30.05
N ARG A 6 -14.32 -26.57 -29.47
CA ARG A 6 -14.27 -26.82 -28.03
C ARG A 6 -13.41 -25.74 -27.36
N LEU A 7 -14.02 -24.92 -26.52
CA LEU A 7 -13.35 -24.05 -25.56
C LEU A 7 -12.70 -24.91 -24.48
N LEU A 8 -11.38 -24.91 -24.39
CA LEU A 8 -10.60 -25.53 -23.32
C LEU A 8 -10.45 -24.51 -22.19
N THR A 9 -11.13 -24.76 -21.08
CA THR A 9 -10.86 -24.07 -19.81
C THR A 9 -9.63 -24.67 -19.14
N PRO A 10 -8.73 -23.88 -18.55
CA PRO A 10 -7.56 -24.42 -17.86
C PRO A 10 -7.93 -25.05 -16.50
N PRO A 11 -7.25 -26.14 -16.09
CA PRO A 11 -7.64 -26.95 -14.93
C PRO A 11 -6.85 -26.63 -13.66
N TRP A 12 -6.97 -25.43 -13.10
CA TRP A 12 -6.36 -25.16 -11.80
C TRP A 12 -7.23 -24.42 -10.76
N ALA A 13 -8.54 -24.53 -10.93
CA ALA A 13 -9.52 -24.13 -9.92
C ALA A 13 -10.07 -25.36 -9.21
N ALA A 14 -9.28 -26.06 -8.38
CA ALA A 14 -9.83 -27.04 -7.42
C ALA A 14 -8.83 -27.31 -6.29
N ALA A 15 -9.27 -26.95 -5.10
CA ALA A 15 -9.05 -27.61 -3.82
C ALA A 15 -7.71 -27.45 -3.09
N LEU A 16 -7.84 -26.89 -1.90
CA LEU A 16 -7.37 -27.59 -0.68
C LEU A 16 -8.05 -26.96 0.56
N ALA A 17 -9.25 -27.47 0.86
CA ALA A 17 -9.81 -27.32 2.20
C ALA A 17 -9.34 -28.51 3.02
N THR A 18 -8.37 -28.33 3.91
CA THR A 18 -7.98 -29.30 4.94
C THR A 18 -8.40 -28.76 6.30
N ALA A 19 -9.41 -29.43 6.88
CA ALA A 19 -9.90 -29.18 8.23
C ALA A 19 -8.84 -29.57 9.26
N VAL A 20 -8.45 -28.64 10.13
CA VAL A 20 -7.65 -28.92 11.33
C VAL A 20 -8.63 -29.06 12.50
N LEU A 21 -8.73 -30.27 13.03
CA LEU A 21 -9.49 -30.61 14.23
C LEU A 21 -8.66 -30.19 15.44
N ALA A 22 -9.12 -29.20 16.21
CA ALA A 22 -8.51 -28.83 17.47
C ALA A 22 -9.16 -29.64 18.62
N THR A 23 -8.37 -30.50 19.26
CA THR A 23 -8.73 -31.21 20.49
C THR A 23 -8.54 -30.29 21.71
N VAL A 24 -9.63 -29.97 22.40
CA VAL A 24 -9.62 -29.26 23.67
C VAL A 24 -9.36 -30.25 24.81
N LEU A 25 -8.23 -30.15 25.48
CA LEU A 25 -7.98 -30.83 26.78
C LEU A 25 -8.43 -29.91 27.92
N SER A 26 -9.47 -30.35 28.62
CA SER A 26 -9.93 -29.73 29.86
C SER A 26 -9.09 -30.24 31.03
N ALA A 27 -8.34 -29.35 31.69
CA ALA A 27 -7.68 -29.62 32.96
C ALA A 27 -8.56 -29.15 34.11
N THR A 28 -9.01 -30.08 34.93
CA THR A 28 -9.71 -29.80 36.19
C THR A 28 -8.68 -29.49 37.27
N ALA A 29 -8.71 -28.28 37.82
CA ALA A 29 -7.89 -27.90 38.98
C ALA A 29 -8.66 -28.14 40.28
N TRP A 30 -8.04 -28.89 41.18
CA TRP A 30 -8.51 -29.08 42.58
C TRP A 30 -8.16 -27.85 43.41
N GLN A 31 -9.16 -27.26 44.05
CA GLN A 31 -8.96 -26.18 45.01
C GLN A 31 -8.81 -26.76 46.42
N THR A 32 -7.68 -26.51 47.07
CA THR A 32 -7.50 -26.73 48.51
C THR A 32 -7.74 -25.41 49.25
N ALA A 33 -8.68 -25.44 50.20
CA ALA A 33 -8.96 -24.31 51.09
C ALA A 33 -7.85 -24.14 52.12
N GLY A 34 -7.24 -22.96 52.22
CA GLY A 34 -6.32 -22.56 53.28
C GLY A 34 -6.94 -21.42 54.13
N PRO A 35 -6.47 -21.20 55.39
CA PRO A 35 -7.18 -20.44 56.42
C PRO A 35 -7.14 -18.91 56.19
N ALA A 36 -8.18 -18.23 56.70
CA ALA A 36 -8.39 -16.80 56.68
C ALA A 36 -7.25 -16.00 57.35
N GLY A 37 -6.59 -15.16 56.56
CA GLY A 37 -5.63 -14.17 57.02
C GLY A 37 -6.19 -12.74 56.81
N ALA A 38 -5.87 -11.87 57.79
CA ALA A 38 -6.39 -10.52 57.99
C ALA A 38 -6.44 -9.64 56.73
N ALA A 39 -7.55 -8.92 56.57
CA ALA A 39 -7.78 -7.95 55.51
C ALA A 39 -6.84 -6.74 55.62
N THR A 40 -5.86 -6.64 54.75
CA THR A 40 -5.16 -5.39 54.46
C THR A 40 -5.92 -4.66 53.35
N ARG A 41 -6.27 -3.43 53.66
CA ARG A 41 -6.96 -2.50 52.74
C ARG A 41 -6.13 -2.31 51.44
N PRO A 42 -6.66 -2.57 50.23
CA PRO A 42 -5.89 -2.38 49.02
C PRO A 42 -5.63 -0.88 48.83
N ALA A 43 -4.36 -0.54 48.58
CA ALA A 43 -3.97 0.76 48.06
C ALA A 43 -4.70 1.02 46.73
N ALA A 44 -5.26 2.22 46.61
CA ALA A 44 -5.91 2.63 45.38
C ALA A 44 -4.92 2.50 44.19
N ALA A 45 -5.25 1.68 43.21
CA ALA A 45 -4.52 1.62 41.94
C ALA A 45 -4.50 3.01 41.31
N PRO A 46 -3.37 3.46 40.72
CA PRO A 46 -3.37 4.70 39.94
C PRO A 46 -4.43 4.58 38.86
N ALA A 47 -5.26 5.62 38.76
CA ALA A 47 -6.25 5.72 37.71
C ALA A 47 -5.53 5.50 36.35
N ALA A 48 -5.89 4.45 35.63
CA ALA A 48 -5.46 4.24 34.26
C ALA A 48 -5.87 5.51 33.50
N GLY A 49 -4.87 6.27 33.04
CA GLY A 49 -5.11 7.43 32.17
C GLY A 49 -6.03 6.98 31.06
N ALA A 50 -7.07 7.77 30.78
CA ALA A 50 -8.00 7.53 29.70
C ALA A 50 -7.17 7.36 28.42
N ALA A 51 -7.03 6.12 27.93
CA ALA A 51 -6.52 5.87 26.61
C ALA A 51 -7.43 6.67 25.66
N ALA A 52 -6.85 7.64 24.95
CA ALA A 52 -7.58 8.36 23.93
C ALA A 52 -8.21 7.30 23.02
N ALA A 53 -9.54 7.30 22.92
CA ALA A 53 -10.25 6.35 22.09
C ALA A 53 -9.66 6.51 20.67
N ALA A 54 -8.99 5.46 20.18
CA ALA A 54 -8.48 5.46 18.82
C ALA A 54 -9.67 5.75 17.90
N LEU A 55 -9.55 6.81 17.08
CA LEU A 55 -10.60 7.15 16.13
C LEU A 55 -10.78 5.94 15.21
N ALA A 56 -12.03 5.51 15.01
CA ALA A 56 -12.35 4.37 14.15
C ALA A 56 -12.11 4.76 12.68
N PRO A 57 -11.73 3.78 11.81
CA PRO A 57 -11.71 4.00 10.36
C PRO A 57 -13.06 4.53 9.87
N GLU A 58 -13.02 5.49 8.95
CA GLU A 58 -14.20 6.09 8.33
C GLU A 58 -14.19 5.89 6.81
N ARG A 59 -15.36 5.68 6.23
CA ARG A 59 -15.50 5.62 4.78
C ARG A 59 -15.40 7.04 4.21
N MET A 60 -14.42 7.25 3.33
CA MET A 60 -14.23 8.54 2.66
C MET A 60 -15.20 8.70 1.49
N CYS A 61 -15.11 7.78 0.52
CA CYS A 61 -15.95 7.81 -0.66
C CYS A 61 -16.05 6.44 -1.30
N THR A 62 -16.96 6.35 -2.27
CA THR A 62 -17.05 5.20 -3.19
C THR A 62 -16.42 5.60 -4.53
N LEU A 63 -15.51 4.81 -5.05
CA LEU A 63 -14.86 5.06 -6.34
C LEU A 63 -15.88 5.09 -7.48
N PRO A 64 -15.70 5.95 -8.49
CA PRO A 64 -16.45 5.89 -9.73
C PRO A 64 -16.15 4.58 -10.49
N GLY A 65 -17.03 4.19 -11.41
CA GLY A 65 -16.86 2.97 -12.21
C GLY A 65 -15.54 2.96 -13.00
N GLY A 66 -15.04 1.77 -13.31
CA GLY A 66 -13.80 1.58 -14.08
C GLY A 66 -12.52 1.43 -13.23
N MET A 67 -12.64 1.39 -11.90
CA MET A 67 -11.51 1.23 -10.97
C MET A 67 -11.70 -0.01 -10.08
N ALA A 68 -12.18 -1.11 -10.66
CA ALA A 68 -12.42 -2.35 -9.93
C ALA A 68 -11.14 -3.09 -9.54
N GLU A 69 -10.06 -2.85 -10.27
CA GLU A 69 -8.75 -3.46 -10.05
C GLU A 69 -7.75 -2.41 -9.56
N LEU A 70 -8.16 -1.65 -8.54
CA LEU A 70 -7.35 -0.59 -7.93
C LEU A 70 -6.07 -1.16 -7.32
N SER A 71 -4.92 -0.82 -7.89
CA SER A 71 -3.61 -1.29 -7.46
C SER A 71 -2.68 -0.19 -6.93
N GLY A 72 -2.87 1.07 -7.30
CA GLY A 72 -2.08 2.19 -6.79
C GLY A 72 -2.90 3.42 -6.44
N LEU A 73 -2.53 4.12 -5.36
CA LEU A 73 -3.22 5.31 -4.86
C LEU A 73 -2.23 6.37 -4.34
N ALA A 74 -2.39 7.63 -4.75
CA ALA A 74 -1.57 8.73 -4.23
C ALA A 74 -2.34 10.04 -4.09
N MET A 75 -2.21 10.71 -2.94
CA MET A 75 -2.82 12.03 -2.73
C MET A 75 -2.16 13.10 -3.57
N SER A 76 -2.98 13.89 -4.26
CA SER A 76 -2.52 15.07 -5.01
C SER A 76 -1.83 16.07 -4.09
N ARG A 77 -0.74 16.69 -4.57
CA ARG A 77 -0.07 17.80 -3.88
C ARG A 77 -0.62 19.16 -4.31
N LYS A 78 -1.29 19.22 -5.48
CA LYS A 78 -1.82 20.46 -6.05
C LYS A 78 -3.32 20.64 -5.83
N HIS A 79 -4.07 19.53 -5.73
CA HIS A 79 -5.55 19.54 -5.71
C HIS A 79 -6.07 18.94 -4.41
N PRO A 80 -6.43 19.76 -3.40
CA PRO A 80 -6.96 19.28 -2.13
C PRO A 80 -8.19 18.37 -2.33
N GLY A 81 -8.23 17.24 -1.62
CA GLY A 81 -9.33 16.27 -1.71
C GLY A 81 -9.30 15.36 -2.94
N VAL A 82 -8.31 15.53 -3.83
CA VAL A 82 -8.11 14.68 -5.00
C VAL A 82 -7.00 13.69 -4.74
N PHE A 83 -7.17 12.47 -5.20
CA PHE A 83 -6.11 11.48 -5.32
C PHE A 83 -6.02 10.96 -6.75
N TYR A 84 -4.85 10.42 -7.09
CA TYR A 84 -4.63 9.69 -8.32
C TYR A 84 -4.73 8.19 -8.04
N ALA A 85 -5.22 7.44 -9.03
CA ALA A 85 -5.39 5.99 -8.96
C ALA A 85 -4.96 5.32 -10.26
N VAL A 86 -4.49 4.08 -10.17
CA VAL A 86 -4.23 3.18 -11.31
C VAL A 86 -4.88 1.83 -11.06
N ASN A 87 -5.19 1.14 -12.15
CA ASN A 87 -5.58 -0.26 -12.11
C ASN A 87 -4.38 -1.15 -12.44
N ASP A 88 -4.45 -2.40 -11.97
CA ASP A 88 -3.52 -3.49 -12.20
C ASP A 88 -3.36 -3.87 -13.69
N SER A 89 -2.59 -4.90 -13.94
CA SER A 89 -2.29 -5.52 -15.24
C SER A 89 -3.55 -5.87 -16.05
N GLY A 90 -3.41 -5.86 -17.38
CA GLY A 90 -4.55 -6.13 -18.27
C GLY A 90 -5.50 -4.95 -18.48
N ASN A 91 -5.35 -3.87 -17.72
CA ASN A 91 -6.10 -2.63 -17.89
C ASN A 91 -5.41 -1.64 -18.84
N THR A 92 -6.06 -0.50 -19.05
CA THR A 92 -5.50 0.57 -19.87
C THR A 92 -4.36 1.27 -19.15
N ASN A 93 -3.44 1.86 -19.93
CA ASN A 93 -2.33 2.68 -19.42
C ASN A 93 -2.78 4.08 -18.98
N GLN A 94 -3.69 4.13 -18.02
CA GLN A 94 -4.36 5.35 -17.58
C GLN A 94 -4.18 5.61 -16.10
N VAL A 95 -3.97 6.86 -15.74
CA VAL A 95 -4.01 7.38 -14.38
C VAL A 95 -5.28 8.21 -14.21
N PHE A 96 -6.07 7.92 -13.19
CA PHE A 96 -7.35 8.55 -12.90
C PHE A 96 -7.19 9.57 -11.79
N ALA A 97 -7.65 10.81 -11.97
CA ALA A 97 -7.76 11.80 -10.90
C ALA A 97 -9.18 11.75 -10.33
N VAL A 98 -9.32 11.45 -9.05
CA VAL A 98 -10.61 11.27 -8.37
C VAL A 98 -10.74 12.28 -7.24
N ASP A 99 -11.83 13.04 -7.25
CA ASP A 99 -12.25 13.92 -6.16
C ASP A 99 -13.10 13.11 -5.17
N CYS A 100 -12.63 13.00 -3.94
CA CYS A 100 -13.26 12.26 -2.84
C CYS A 100 -13.73 13.18 -1.71
N THR A 101 -14.05 14.42 -2.00
CA THR A 101 -14.58 15.37 -1.02
C THR A 101 -16.03 15.07 -0.64
N GLU A 102 -16.73 14.23 -1.41
CA GLU A 102 -18.08 13.75 -1.14
C GLU A 102 -18.12 12.22 -1.04
N ALA A 103 -19.18 11.67 -0.45
CA ALA A 103 -19.36 10.22 -0.26
C ALA A 103 -19.34 9.41 -1.57
N THR A 104 -19.66 10.03 -2.70
CA THR A 104 -19.48 9.44 -4.04
C THR A 104 -18.33 10.16 -4.72
N GLY A 105 -17.25 9.44 -4.98
CA GLY A 105 -16.08 9.95 -5.69
C GLY A 105 -16.42 10.35 -7.13
N ARG A 106 -15.80 11.41 -7.61
CA ARG A 106 -15.99 11.94 -8.97
C ARG A 106 -14.70 11.85 -9.77
N LEU A 107 -14.75 11.19 -10.91
CA LEU A 107 -13.66 11.23 -11.89
C LEU A 107 -13.53 12.67 -12.41
N LYS A 108 -12.36 13.27 -12.21
CA LYS A 108 -12.05 14.65 -12.61
C LYS A 108 -11.26 14.70 -13.91
N ALA A 109 -10.36 13.76 -14.09
CA ALA A 109 -9.52 13.66 -15.29
C ALA A 109 -8.96 12.25 -15.46
N THR A 110 -8.63 11.92 -16.71
CA THR A 110 -7.93 10.69 -17.10
C THR A 110 -6.68 11.06 -17.90
N TYR A 111 -5.53 10.56 -17.45
CA TYR A 111 -4.24 10.77 -18.10
C TYR A 111 -3.80 9.47 -18.77
N THR A 112 -3.77 9.45 -20.11
CA THR A 112 -3.27 8.30 -20.88
C THR A 112 -1.76 8.45 -21.09
N LEU A 113 -0.96 7.50 -20.65
CA LEU A 113 0.50 7.53 -20.76
C LEU A 113 0.94 7.01 -22.13
N SER A 114 1.28 7.91 -23.05
CA SER A 114 1.72 7.56 -24.41
C SER A 114 3.06 6.86 -24.37
N GLY A 115 3.16 5.69 -25.02
CA GLY A 115 4.40 4.90 -25.11
C GLY A 115 4.74 4.12 -23.83
N ALA A 116 3.88 4.14 -22.83
CA ALA A 116 3.96 3.28 -21.66
C ALA A 116 2.80 2.27 -21.70
N GLY A 117 3.11 0.98 -21.72
CA GLY A 117 2.11 -0.07 -21.56
C GLY A 117 1.83 -0.33 -20.07
N ASN A 118 0.63 -0.82 -19.75
CA ASN A 118 0.38 -1.43 -18.45
C ASN A 118 0.74 -2.92 -18.55
N THR A 119 1.97 -3.28 -18.15
CA THR A 119 2.41 -4.67 -18.12
C THR A 119 1.99 -5.30 -16.79
N ASP A 120 2.30 -4.60 -15.69
CA ASP A 120 1.95 -5.01 -14.34
C ASP A 120 2.09 -3.79 -13.41
N TRP A 121 1.09 -2.86 -13.53
CA TRP A 121 1.08 -1.62 -12.75
C TRP A 121 0.57 -1.90 -11.34
N GLU A 122 1.45 -1.81 -10.35
CA GLU A 122 1.18 -2.20 -8.97
C GLU A 122 1.30 -1.07 -7.96
N ALA A 123 1.73 0.12 -8.39
CA ALA A 123 1.94 1.20 -7.44
C ALA A 123 1.80 2.58 -8.06
N LEU A 124 1.40 3.54 -7.24
CA LEU A 124 1.37 4.95 -7.59
C LEU A 124 1.85 5.81 -6.42
N THR A 125 2.73 6.76 -6.69
CA THR A 125 3.16 7.72 -5.66
C THR A 125 3.39 9.12 -6.24
N ILE A 126 3.45 10.14 -5.39
CA ILE A 126 3.87 11.49 -5.76
C ILE A 126 5.31 11.71 -5.30
N GLY A 127 6.20 11.97 -6.25
CA GLY A 127 7.58 12.34 -6.02
C GLY A 127 7.87 13.79 -6.39
N LYS A 128 9.15 14.07 -6.62
CA LYS A 128 9.67 15.36 -7.07
C LYS A 128 10.58 15.17 -8.28
N ASP A 129 10.52 16.08 -9.23
CA ASP A 129 11.52 16.18 -10.30
C ASP A 129 12.82 16.87 -9.79
N ALA A 130 13.76 17.06 -10.70
CA ALA A 130 15.04 17.72 -10.39
C ALA A 130 14.88 19.20 -9.97
N ALA A 131 13.77 19.84 -10.31
CA ALA A 131 13.44 21.20 -9.89
C ALA A 131 12.66 21.25 -8.57
N GLY A 132 12.35 20.07 -7.98
CA GLY A 132 11.56 19.95 -6.77
C GLY A 132 10.04 20.06 -6.98
N LEU A 133 9.58 20.07 -8.24
CA LEU A 133 8.17 20.12 -8.57
C LEU A 133 7.52 18.74 -8.46
N PRO A 134 6.25 18.65 -8.07
CA PRO A 134 5.57 17.38 -7.89
C PRO A 134 5.38 16.65 -9.22
N VAL A 135 5.69 15.36 -9.22
CA VAL A 135 5.49 14.42 -10.32
C VAL A 135 4.69 13.21 -9.86
N ILE A 136 3.84 12.71 -10.75
CA ILE A 136 3.14 11.43 -10.57
C ILE A 136 4.10 10.33 -11.06
N LEU A 137 4.27 9.30 -10.25
CA LEU A 137 5.13 8.16 -10.51
C LEU A 137 4.27 6.89 -10.51
N VAL A 138 4.23 6.19 -11.63
CA VAL A 138 3.52 4.92 -11.81
C VAL A 138 4.53 3.80 -11.85
N GLY A 139 4.38 2.81 -10.99
CA GLY A 139 5.22 1.63 -10.88
C GLY A 139 4.70 0.47 -11.73
N ASP A 140 5.32 0.20 -12.88
CA ASP A 140 5.16 -1.04 -13.64
C ASP A 140 6.18 -2.04 -13.10
N ILE A 141 5.88 -2.59 -11.91
CA ILE A 141 6.83 -3.25 -11.02
C ILE A 141 6.43 -4.67 -10.59
N GLY A 142 5.19 -5.10 -10.90
CA GLY A 142 4.72 -6.44 -10.61
C GLY A 142 5.46 -7.50 -11.43
N ASP A 143 5.63 -8.68 -10.83
CA ASP A 143 6.30 -9.83 -11.45
C ASP A 143 6.01 -11.12 -10.67
N ASN A 144 4.74 -11.47 -10.55
CA ASN A 144 4.24 -12.62 -9.79
C ASN A 144 5.01 -13.94 -10.06
N LEU A 145 5.63 -14.07 -11.22
CA LEU A 145 6.42 -15.25 -11.63
C LEU A 145 7.93 -15.04 -11.51
N SER A 146 8.38 -13.89 -11.03
CA SER A 146 9.79 -13.48 -10.97
C SER A 146 10.53 -13.69 -12.32
N GLY A 147 9.85 -13.34 -13.42
CA GLY A 147 10.32 -13.50 -14.79
C GLY A 147 11.00 -12.25 -15.36
N ARG A 148 10.71 -11.06 -14.80
CA ARG A 148 11.19 -9.78 -15.32
C ARG A 148 12.59 -9.47 -14.82
N ALA A 149 13.52 -9.27 -15.76
CA ALA A 149 14.89 -8.82 -15.41
C ALA A 149 14.94 -7.34 -15.02
N GLN A 150 13.93 -6.58 -15.41
CA GLN A 150 13.82 -5.13 -15.20
C GLN A 150 12.38 -4.76 -14.93
N ILE A 151 12.21 -3.75 -14.08
CA ILE A 151 10.94 -3.08 -13.79
C ILE A 151 11.02 -1.63 -14.24
N LEU A 152 9.88 -0.98 -14.40
CA LEU A 152 9.80 0.38 -14.92
C LEU A 152 9.07 1.31 -13.94
N VAL A 153 9.49 2.57 -13.93
CA VAL A 153 8.74 3.65 -13.26
C VAL A 153 8.51 4.76 -14.28
N HIS A 154 7.25 5.08 -14.51
CA HIS A 154 6.82 6.13 -15.43
C HIS A 154 6.54 7.40 -14.64
N SER A 155 7.15 8.51 -15.03
CA SER A 155 7.07 9.81 -14.33
C SER A 155 6.53 10.88 -15.27
N PHE A 156 5.55 11.64 -14.80
CA PHE A 156 5.09 12.86 -15.49
C PHE A 156 4.72 13.94 -14.50
N ALA A 157 4.78 15.21 -14.91
CA ALA A 157 4.47 16.34 -14.04
C ALA A 157 3.04 16.25 -13.51
N GLU A 158 2.85 16.50 -12.22
CA GLU A 158 1.50 16.63 -11.67
C GLU A 158 0.80 17.82 -12.34
N PRO A 159 -0.37 17.61 -12.98
CA PRO A 159 -1.04 18.65 -13.76
C PRO A 159 -1.51 19.82 -12.88
N ASP A 160 -1.50 21.05 -13.44
CA ASP A 160 -2.06 22.23 -12.78
C ASP A 160 -3.59 22.29 -12.90
N ARG A 161 -4.15 21.57 -13.87
CA ARG A 161 -5.58 21.47 -14.12
C ARG A 161 -5.97 20.02 -14.31
N LEU A 162 -7.16 19.67 -13.84
CA LEU A 162 -7.72 18.33 -13.96
C LEU A 162 -8.56 18.24 -15.23
N ASP A 163 -7.88 18.17 -16.37
CA ASP A 163 -8.47 17.97 -17.70
C ASP A 163 -7.90 16.65 -18.29
N ASP A 164 -8.70 15.91 -19.04
CA ASP A 164 -8.24 14.69 -19.72
C ASP A 164 -7.08 15.02 -20.67
N ALA A 165 -6.03 14.20 -20.63
CA ALA A 165 -4.86 14.43 -21.46
C ALA A 165 -4.13 13.13 -21.82
N THR A 166 -3.45 13.17 -22.97
CA THR A 166 -2.39 12.19 -23.27
C THR A 166 -1.04 12.81 -22.91
N VAL A 167 -0.29 12.14 -22.06
CA VAL A 167 1.02 12.60 -21.57
C VAL A 167 2.10 11.61 -21.99
N THR A 168 3.29 12.13 -22.31
CA THR A 168 4.48 11.29 -22.57
C THR A 168 5.33 11.26 -21.31
N PRO A 169 5.40 10.14 -20.59
CA PRO A 169 6.17 10.06 -19.35
C PRO A 169 7.67 9.96 -19.62
N VAL A 170 8.46 10.39 -18.66
CA VAL A 170 9.85 9.97 -18.51
C VAL A 170 9.85 8.58 -17.87
N THR A 171 10.51 7.61 -18.50
CA THR A 171 10.57 6.24 -17.98
C THR A 171 11.96 5.94 -17.44
N TYR A 172 11.99 5.48 -16.18
CA TYR A 172 13.19 4.94 -15.53
C TYR A 172 13.13 3.42 -15.52
N THR A 173 14.27 2.79 -15.83
CA THR A 173 14.42 1.34 -15.80
C THR A 173 15.23 0.97 -14.57
N PHE A 174 14.75 -0.05 -13.81
CA PHE A 174 15.42 -0.55 -12.62
C PHE A 174 15.65 -2.06 -12.70
N ALA A 175 16.67 -2.53 -11.98
CA ALA A 175 16.92 -3.94 -11.70
C ALA A 175 17.36 -4.09 -10.24
N TYR A 176 16.94 -5.16 -9.58
CA TYR A 176 17.37 -5.46 -8.21
C TYR A 176 18.80 -6.02 -8.23
N GLU A 177 19.61 -5.68 -7.21
CA GLU A 177 20.98 -6.15 -7.08
C GLU A 177 21.08 -7.67 -6.82
N ASP A 178 20.04 -8.25 -6.26
CA ASP A 178 19.99 -9.63 -5.76
C ASP A 178 19.05 -10.54 -6.55
N GLY A 179 18.65 -10.15 -7.76
CA GLY A 179 17.86 -10.98 -8.65
C GLY A 179 16.55 -10.37 -9.09
N ARG A 180 15.55 -11.21 -9.31
CA ARG A 180 14.22 -10.80 -9.76
C ARG A 180 13.25 -10.93 -8.61
N HIS A 181 12.39 -9.94 -8.45
CA HIS A 181 11.40 -9.89 -7.38
C HIS A 181 10.08 -9.37 -7.91
N ASP A 182 9.01 -9.94 -7.40
CA ASP A 182 7.70 -9.33 -7.44
C ASP A 182 7.63 -8.18 -6.45
N ALA A 183 6.99 -7.07 -6.82
CA ALA A 183 6.86 -5.88 -5.98
C ALA A 183 5.57 -5.14 -6.28
N GLU A 184 4.96 -4.61 -5.22
CA GLU A 184 3.69 -3.88 -5.29
C GLU A 184 3.75 -2.51 -4.58
N SER A 185 4.93 -2.04 -4.20
CA SER A 185 5.04 -0.78 -3.48
C SER A 185 6.11 0.11 -4.08
N LEU A 186 5.73 1.34 -4.42
CA LEU A 186 6.63 2.39 -4.87
C LEU A 186 6.49 3.60 -3.94
N LEU A 187 7.55 3.93 -3.23
CA LEU A 187 7.56 5.05 -2.30
C LEU A 187 8.51 6.14 -2.80
N ALA A 188 8.15 7.40 -2.56
CA ALA A 188 9.02 8.55 -2.82
C ALA A 188 9.23 9.34 -1.52
N ASP A 189 10.46 9.47 -1.06
CA ASP A 189 10.80 10.31 0.10
C ASP A 189 10.55 11.79 -0.23
N PRO A 190 9.64 12.47 0.46
CA PRO A 190 9.29 13.85 0.14
C PRO A 190 10.41 14.85 0.45
N GLY A 191 11.38 14.49 1.29
CA GLY A 191 12.55 15.32 1.59
C GLY A 191 13.60 15.26 0.49
N THR A 192 14.03 14.04 0.15
CA THR A 192 15.15 13.79 -0.78
C THR A 192 14.72 13.53 -2.22
N GLY A 193 13.47 13.14 -2.47
CA GLY A 193 12.99 12.66 -3.76
C GLY A 193 13.48 11.25 -4.12
N ARG A 194 14.17 10.55 -3.20
CA ARG A 194 14.64 9.18 -3.45
C ARG A 194 13.46 8.23 -3.56
N LEU A 195 13.53 7.33 -4.55
CA LEU A 195 12.55 6.27 -4.73
C LEU A 195 12.96 5.01 -3.98
N TYR A 196 11.94 4.30 -3.50
CA TYR A 196 12.08 2.99 -2.88
C TYR A 196 11.03 2.05 -3.46
N VAL A 197 11.37 0.77 -3.55
CA VAL A 197 10.47 -0.32 -3.98
C VAL A 197 10.45 -1.37 -2.88
N ALA A 198 9.26 -1.81 -2.47
CA ALA A 198 9.14 -2.92 -1.54
C ALA A 198 8.65 -4.18 -2.27
N SER A 199 9.40 -5.27 -2.12
CA SER A 199 9.05 -6.55 -2.72
C SER A 199 7.93 -7.25 -1.96
N LYS A 200 7.06 -7.93 -2.71
CA LYS A 200 6.00 -8.82 -2.21
C LYS A 200 6.51 -10.25 -2.22
N LEU A 201 6.58 -10.89 -1.06
CA LEU A 201 6.94 -12.29 -0.94
C LEU A 201 5.83 -13.07 -0.24
N ILE A 202 5.47 -14.22 -0.79
CA ILE A 202 4.49 -15.14 -0.21
C ILE A 202 5.20 -16.01 0.83
N GLY A 203 4.74 -15.94 2.08
CA GLY A 203 5.26 -16.78 3.17
C GLY A 203 6.64 -16.38 3.71
N ALA A 204 7.21 -15.27 3.25
CA ALA A 204 8.46 -14.72 3.75
C ALA A 204 8.39 -13.19 3.84
N ALA A 205 9.27 -12.60 4.66
CA ALA A 205 9.43 -11.16 4.73
C ALA A 205 9.99 -10.63 3.39
N GLY A 206 9.37 -9.58 2.87
CA GLY A 206 9.88 -8.83 1.72
C GLY A 206 11.10 -7.98 2.08
N ARG A 207 11.53 -7.16 1.13
CA ARG A 207 12.63 -6.19 1.32
C ARG A 207 12.24 -4.84 0.78
N LEU A 208 12.74 -3.80 1.42
CA LEU A 208 12.72 -2.43 0.90
C LEU A 208 14.04 -2.17 0.18
N TYR A 209 13.94 -1.79 -1.09
CA TYR A 209 15.07 -1.44 -1.95
C TYR A 209 15.10 0.06 -2.19
N ALA A 210 16.29 0.66 -2.16
CA ALA A 210 16.51 2.06 -2.47
C ALA A 210 17.04 2.21 -3.90
N ALA A 211 16.46 3.15 -4.65
CA ALA A 211 16.98 3.57 -5.94
C ALA A 211 18.20 4.50 -5.78
N PRO A 212 19.10 4.60 -6.79
CA PRO A 212 20.06 5.67 -6.85
C PRO A 212 19.37 7.04 -6.93
N GLN A 213 20.01 8.08 -6.41
CA GLN A 213 19.44 9.43 -6.36
C GLN A 213 20.38 10.43 -7.04
N PRO A 214 19.97 11.11 -8.14
CA PRO A 214 18.71 10.85 -8.88
C PRO A 214 18.77 9.58 -9.74
N PRO A 215 17.63 8.97 -10.07
CA PRO A 215 17.60 7.89 -11.05
C PRO A 215 17.93 8.47 -12.44
N GLN A 216 18.57 7.66 -13.29
CA GLN A 216 19.02 8.09 -14.61
C GLN A 216 18.16 7.46 -15.71
N THR A 217 17.82 8.26 -16.72
CA THR A 217 17.16 7.79 -17.95
C THR A 217 18.15 7.12 -18.90
N GLY A 218 17.63 6.23 -19.78
CA GLY A 218 18.43 5.59 -20.82
C GLY A 218 19.44 4.54 -20.31
N ARG A 219 19.38 4.18 -19.03
CA ARG A 219 20.21 3.13 -18.43
C ARG A 219 19.45 2.40 -17.33
N VAL A 220 19.91 1.22 -16.98
CA VAL A 220 19.39 0.45 -15.85
C VAL A 220 19.95 1.02 -14.55
N ASN A 221 19.07 1.36 -13.62
CA ASN A 221 19.39 1.81 -12.27
C ASN A 221 19.32 0.60 -11.32
N THR A 222 20.32 0.41 -10.47
CA THR A 222 20.33 -0.70 -9.53
C THR A 222 19.56 -0.35 -8.26
N LEU A 223 18.58 -1.18 -7.91
CA LEU A 223 17.87 -1.15 -6.62
C LEU A 223 18.68 -1.93 -5.59
N THR A 224 19.08 -1.26 -4.51
CA THR A 224 19.88 -1.86 -3.43
C THR A 224 19.01 -2.15 -2.22
N ALA A 225 19.06 -3.38 -1.69
CA ALA A 225 18.31 -3.76 -0.49
C ALA A 225 18.81 -2.99 0.74
N VAL A 226 17.90 -2.29 1.42
CA VAL A 226 18.26 -1.43 2.57
C VAL A 226 17.63 -1.90 3.87
N ARG A 227 16.47 -2.56 3.84
CA ARG A 227 15.73 -2.98 5.03
C ARG A 227 14.84 -4.19 4.73
N PRO A 228 14.49 -5.00 5.76
CA PRO A 228 13.39 -5.95 5.63
C PRO A 228 12.05 -5.21 5.51
N GLY A 229 11.10 -5.80 4.78
CA GLY A 229 9.70 -5.41 4.71
C GLY A 229 8.79 -6.45 5.38
N PRO A 230 7.50 -6.19 5.52
CA PRO A 230 6.54 -7.17 6.01
C PRO A 230 6.34 -8.33 5.03
N ILE A 231 5.62 -9.36 5.47
CA ILE A 231 5.16 -10.44 4.60
C ILE A 231 4.03 -9.89 3.73
N PHE A 232 4.01 -10.26 2.46
CA PHE A 232 2.94 -9.94 1.51
C PHE A 232 2.64 -8.42 1.45
N THR A 233 3.69 -7.65 1.15
CA THR A 233 3.58 -6.19 1.04
C THR A 233 2.85 -5.84 -0.25
N THR A 234 1.70 -5.16 -0.15
CA THR A 234 0.85 -4.79 -1.29
C THR A 234 0.92 -3.31 -1.65
N ASP A 235 1.37 -2.43 -0.78
CA ASP A 235 1.65 -1.04 -1.12
C ASP A 235 2.45 -0.35 0.00
N GLY A 236 2.90 0.90 -0.26
CA GLY A 236 3.59 1.70 0.72
C GLY A 236 3.71 3.18 0.34
N ALA A 237 3.79 4.02 1.36
CA ALA A 237 3.93 5.46 1.17
C ALA A 237 4.78 6.10 2.27
N PHE A 238 5.48 7.20 1.95
CA PHE A 238 6.06 8.09 2.96
C PHE A 238 5.01 9.04 3.52
N SER A 239 5.14 9.37 4.81
CA SER A 239 4.37 10.44 5.43
C SER A 239 4.68 11.78 4.77
N PRO A 240 3.74 12.74 4.78
CA PRO A 240 4.00 14.09 4.25
C PRO A 240 5.17 14.80 4.94
N SER A 241 5.46 14.48 6.20
CA SER A 241 6.62 15.00 6.94
C SER A 241 7.95 14.39 6.49
N GLY A 242 7.93 13.22 5.84
CA GLY A 242 9.12 12.45 5.51
C GLY A 242 9.76 11.74 6.70
N ALA A 243 9.20 11.87 7.91
CA ALA A 243 9.77 11.29 9.12
C ALA A 243 9.38 9.82 9.36
N SER A 244 8.40 9.32 8.61
CA SER A 244 7.95 7.92 8.67
C SER A 244 7.49 7.43 7.30
N TYR A 245 7.34 6.12 7.18
CA TYR A 245 6.69 5.50 6.03
C TYR A 245 5.81 4.32 6.49
N ALA A 246 4.76 4.05 5.76
CA ALA A 246 3.88 2.90 5.96
C ALA A 246 4.10 1.86 4.87
N LEU A 247 4.04 0.58 5.24
CA LEU A 247 3.95 -0.54 4.31
C LEU A 247 2.69 -1.34 4.65
N ARG A 248 1.84 -1.59 3.67
CA ARG A 248 0.65 -2.41 3.82
C ARG A 248 1.00 -3.88 3.64
N SER A 249 0.50 -4.73 4.52
CA SER A 249 0.46 -6.18 4.36
C SER A 249 -0.99 -6.57 4.14
N GLY A 250 -1.31 -7.01 2.93
CA GLY A 250 -2.68 -7.31 2.50
C GLY A 250 -2.86 -8.75 2.03
N GLY A 251 -3.91 -8.95 1.22
CA GLY A 251 -4.21 -10.22 0.58
C GLY A 251 -4.66 -11.33 1.54
N PRO A 252 -4.93 -12.53 1.00
CA PRO A 252 -5.49 -13.65 1.78
C PRO A 252 -4.50 -14.23 2.81
N LEU A 253 -3.21 -13.94 2.66
CA LEU A 253 -2.14 -14.44 3.55
C LEU A 253 -1.55 -13.32 4.41
N GLY A 254 -1.91 -12.07 4.18
CA GLY A 254 -1.47 -10.92 4.94
C GLY A 254 -2.34 -10.63 6.15
N ALA A 255 -1.80 -9.83 7.08
CA ALA A 255 -2.50 -9.45 8.32
C ALA A 255 -3.54 -8.33 8.11
N ASN A 256 -3.72 -7.82 6.88
CA ASN A 256 -4.49 -6.61 6.55
C ASN A 256 -4.14 -5.46 7.52
N THR A 257 -2.88 -5.11 7.54
CA THR A 257 -2.25 -4.19 8.49
C THR A 257 -1.37 -3.20 7.75
N ALA A 258 -1.34 -1.95 8.17
CA ALA A 258 -0.30 -1.00 7.81
C ALA A 258 0.75 -0.96 8.93
N SER A 259 1.97 -1.40 8.64
CA SER A 259 3.12 -1.25 9.53
C SER A 259 3.78 0.10 9.26
N VAL A 260 3.85 0.96 10.26
CA VAL A 260 4.50 2.27 10.19
C VAL A 260 5.90 2.20 10.78
N TYR A 261 6.87 2.75 10.06
CA TYR A 261 8.29 2.75 10.43
C TYR A 261 8.83 4.18 10.43
N ASP A 262 9.82 4.45 11.26
CA ASP A 262 10.65 5.65 11.13
C ASP A 262 11.63 5.54 9.94
N THR A 263 12.33 6.61 9.61
CA THR A 263 13.31 6.62 8.51
C THR A 263 14.55 5.76 8.78
N ALA A 264 14.81 5.35 10.02
CA ALA A 264 15.84 4.37 10.37
C ALA A 264 15.36 2.93 10.19
N GLY A 265 14.05 2.70 10.01
CA GLY A 265 13.43 1.39 9.83
C GLY A 265 12.98 0.74 11.15
N ALA A 266 12.97 1.48 12.25
CA ALA A 266 12.34 0.99 13.48
C ALA A 266 10.82 1.07 13.35
N LYS A 267 10.13 -0.03 13.69
CA LYS A 267 8.67 -0.07 13.65
C LYS A 267 8.09 0.80 14.77
N LEU A 268 7.22 1.73 14.40
CA LEU A 268 6.52 2.64 15.30
C LEU A 268 5.18 2.06 15.74
N ALA A 269 4.41 1.50 14.78
CA ALA A 269 3.10 0.91 15.06
C ALA A 269 2.72 -0.11 13.99
N ASP A 270 1.81 -1.02 14.36
CA ASP A 270 1.00 -1.80 13.44
C ASP A 270 -0.45 -1.30 13.55
N VAL A 271 -1.01 -0.84 12.43
CA VAL A 271 -2.34 -0.25 12.35
C VAL A 271 -3.27 -1.23 11.63
N ALA A 272 -4.29 -1.74 12.35
CA ALA A 272 -5.29 -2.61 11.77
C ALA A 272 -6.11 -1.84 10.72
N LEU A 273 -6.27 -2.40 9.53
CA LEU A 273 -7.04 -1.83 8.44
C LEU A 273 -8.47 -2.40 8.42
N PRO A 274 -9.44 -1.69 7.83
CA PRO A 274 -10.77 -2.23 7.59
C PRO A 274 -10.71 -3.56 6.84
N ALA A 275 -11.67 -4.45 7.11
CA ALA A 275 -11.77 -5.70 6.37
C ALA A 275 -12.04 -5.40 4.88
N GLN A 276 -11.15 -5.81 4.03
CA GLN A 276 -11.21 -5.66 2.58
C GLN A 276 -10.86 -7.00 1.93
N SER A 277 -11.52 -7.34 0.83
CA SER A 277 -11.40 -8.66 0.20
C SER A 277 -9.99 -8.90 -0.35
N GLN A 278 -9.42 -7.87 -0.96
CA GLN A 278 -8.09 -7.88 -1.57
C GLN A 278 -7.48 -6.48 -1.38
N GLY A 279 -6.94 -6.29 -0.20
CA GLY A 279 -6.43 -4.99 0.20
C GLY A 279 -5.12 -4.67 -0.51
N GLU A 280 -5.13 -3.69 -1.45
CA GLU A 280 -3.98 -3.40 -2.29
C GLU A 280 -3.32 -2.06 -1.97
N THR A 281 -4.05 -0.98 -1.70
CA THR A 281 -3.44 0.34 -1.67
C THR A 281 -3.32 0.95 -0.28
N VAL A 282 -2.24 1.70 -0.03
CA VAL A 282 -2.07 2.58 1.13
C VAL A 282 -1.34 3.87 0.75
N THR A 283 -1.91 5.00 1.11
CA THR A 283 -1.22 6.30 1.05
C THR A 283 -1.56 7.14 2.28
N TYR A 284 -0.78 8.18 2.55
CA TYR A 284 -1.13 9.14 3.59
C TYR A 284 -2.16 10.13 3.05
N PHE A 285 -3.31 10.24 3.71
CA PHE A 285 -4.28 11.31 3.47
C PHE A 285 -3.74 12.65 3.97
N ASP A 286 -3.28 12.62 5.20
CA ASP A 286 -2.59 13.70 5.90
C ASP A 286 -1.51 13.09 6.80
N CYS A 287 -0.92 13.92 7.66
CA CYS A 287 0.13 13.48 8.57
C CYS A 287 -0.36 12.49 9.64
N ALA A 288 -1.66 12.47 9.93
CA ALA A 288 -2.26 11.70 11.04
C ALA A 288 -3.21 10.59 10.56
N SER A 289 -3.33 10.35 9.27
CA SER A 289 -4.23 9.32 8.74
C SER A 289 -3.78 8.76 7.39
N LEU A 290 -4.15 7.51 7.16
CA LEU A 290 -3.94 6.81 5.89
C LEU A 290 -5.24 6.79 5.08
N LEU A 291 -5.12 6.71 3.74
CA LEU A 291 -6.15 6.22 2.85
C LEU A 291 -5.80 4.81 2.40
N VAL A 292 -6.81 3.94 2.37
CA VAL A 292 -6.67 2.56 1.92
C VAL A 292 -7.81 2.17 0.99
N GLY A 293 -7.49 1.39 -0.01
CA GLY A 293 -8.40 0.84 -1.01
C GLY A 293 -8.14 -0.64 -1.25
N SER A 294 -8.95 -1.28 -2.07
CA SER A 294 -8.90 -2.71 -2.34
C SER A 294 -9.33 -2.98 -3.77
N GLU A 295 -8.78 -4.00 -4.40
CA GLU A 295 -9.41 -4.58 -5.56
C GLU A 295 -10.79 -5.16 -5.24
N ASN A 296 -11.66 -5.19 -6.23
CA ASN A 296 -13.01 -5.72 -6.13
C ASN A 296 -13.88 -5.08 -5.02
N ASP A 297 -13.43 -3.94 -4.48
CA ASP A 297 -14.15 -3.11 -3.51
C ASP A 297 -13.97 -1.64 -3.89
N THR A 298 -15.06 -0.94 -4.09
CA THR A 298 -15.04 0.47 -4.49
C THR A 298 -14.90 1.43 -3.30
N GLN A 299 -14.79 0.94 -2.07
CA GLN A 299 -14.74 1.78 -0.88
C GLN A 299 -13.33 2.25 -0.58
N ILE A 300 -13.16 3.57 -0.47
CA ILE A 300 -11.94 4.18 0.07
C ILE A 300 -12.18 4.53 1.54
N TRP A 301 -11.25 4.10 2.38
CA TRP A 301 -11.31 4.31 3.82
C TRP A 301 -10.19 5.23 4.29
N ARG A 302 -10.52 6.12 5.22
CA ARG A 302 -9.56 6.88 6.01
C ARG A 302 -9.33 6.18 7.34
N VAL A 303 -8.08 5.92 7.67
CA VAL A 303 -7.67 5.19 8.87
C VAL A 303 -6.79 6.09 9.72
N PRO A 304 -7.25 6.54 10.90
CA PRO A 304 -6.45 7.36 11.80
C PRO A 304 -5.21 6.62 12.30
N LEU A 305 -4.12 7.35 12.44
CA LEU A 305 -2.86 6.85 12.98
C LEU A 305 -2.76 7.15 14.49
N PRO A 306 -2.22 6.23 15.30
CA PRO A 306 -1.89 6.54 16.69
C PRO A 306 -0.74 7.55 16.78
N PRO A 307 -0.63 8.33 17.86
CA PRO A 307 0.36 9.41 18.00
C PRO A 307 1.82 8.95 17.75
N GLU A 308 2.18 7.76 18.18
CA GLU A 308 3.52 7.18 17.98
C GLU A 308 3.85 6.91 16.50
N ALA A 309 2.85 6.81 15.64
CA ALA A 309 3.00 6.61 14.19
C ALA A 309 3.07 7.91 13.40
N THR A 310 3.04 9.07 14.06
CA THR A 310 2.97 10.40 13.41
C THR A 310 4.17 11.31 13.72
N PRO A 311 5.43 10.82 13.66
CA PRO A 311 6.59 11.66 13.95
C PRO A 311 6.70 12.81 12.95
N GLY A 312 7.11 13.99 13.45
CA GLY A 312 7.28 15.18 12.61
C GLY A 312 5.99 15.83 12.13
N CYS A 313 4.84 15.31 12.56
CA CYS A 313 3.55 15.96 12.34
C CYS A 313 3.36 16.98 13.46
N GLY A 314 3.31 18.28 13.13
CA GLY A 314 3.01 19.31 14.12
C GLY A 314 1.67 19.06 14.80
N THR A 315 1.62 19.23 16.10
CA THR A 315 0.38 19.26 16.91
C THR A 315 -0.38 20.56 16.67
#